data_05bb4c241a6dcb476a45ab68c701c420
#
_entry.id   05bb4c241a6dcb476a45ab68c701c420
#
_cell.length_a   1.000
_cell.length_b   1.000
_cell.length_c   1.000
_cell.angle_alpha   90.00
_cell.angle_beta   90.00
_cell.angle_gamma   90.00
#
_symmetry.space_group_name_H-M   'P 1'
#
loop_
_entity.id
_entity.type
_entity.pdbx_description
1 polymer ?
#
loop_
_entity_poly.entity_id
_entity_poly.type
_entity_poly.pdbx_seq_one_letter_code
_entity_poly.pdbx_strand_id
1 'polypeptide(L)'
;MAKFELKLPKMGESVAEATITNWLKKVGEKIEADEAVLEIATDKVDSEVPSEVSGVLSEILFQENDVVKVGQTIAIIETEGGVVEI
;
A
#
# COMPACT_ATOMS: atom_id res chain seq x y z
N MET A 1 17.01 -6.22 8.37
CA MET A 1 15.61 -6.03 8.04
C MET A 1 15.49 -5.42 6.67
N ALA A 2 14.51 -5.87 5.92
CA ALA A 2 14.33 -5.41 4.57
C ALA A 2 13.13 -4.46 4.51
N LYS A 3 13.18 -3.57 3.56
CA LYS A 3 12.07 -2.64 3.36
C LYS A 3 11.40 -2.97 2.04
N PHE A 4 10.10 -3.06 2.08
CA PHE A 4 9.29 -3.33 0.92
C PHE A 4 8.53 -2.06 0.56
N GLU A 5 8.62 -1.65 -0.70
CA GLU A 5 7.89 -0.48 -1.14
C GLU A 5 6.52 -0.90 -1.62
N LEU A 6 5.50 -0.41 -0.96
CA LEU A 6 4.13 -0.67 -1.35
C LEU A 6 3.75 0.34 -2.41
N LYS A 7 3.51 -0.15 -3.61
CA LYS A 7 3.20 0.72 -4.74
C LYS A 7 1.74 0.55 -5.13
N LEU A 8 1.20 1.59 -5.73
CA LEU A 8 -0.16 1.52 -6.21
C LEU A 8 -0.23 0.57 -7.40
N PRO A 9 -1.00 -0.50 -7.31
CA PRO A 9 -1.10 -1.46 -8.42
C PRO A 9 -1.95 -0.88 -9.53
N LYS A 10 -1.82 -1.45 -10.70
CA LYS A 10 -2.64 -1.05 -11.82
C LYS A 10 -4.06 -1.51 -11.58
N MET A 11 -4.99 -0.56 -11.63
CA MET A 11 -6.38 -0.84 -11.31
C MET A 11 -7.24 -1.11 -12.54
N GLY A 12 -6.70 -0.91 -13.71
CA GLY A 12 -7.42 -1.13 -14.95
C GLY A 12 -6.71 -0.41 -16.07
N GLU A 13 -7.15 -0.67 -17.29
CA GLU A 13 -6.44 -0.14 -18.45
C GLU A 13 -6.52 1.37 -18.55
N SER A 14 -7.61 1.94 -18.11
CA SER A 14 -7.79 3.37 -18.21
C SER A 14 -7.61 4.09 -16.89
N VAL A 15 -7.17 3.40 -15.86
CA VAL A 15 -6.96 4.01 -14.55
C VAL A 15 -5.49 4.26 -14.35
N ALA A 16 -5.10 5.52 -14.27
CA ALA A 16 -3.71 5.90 -14.10
C ALA A 16 -3.42 6.39 -12.69
N GLU A 17 -4.44 6.69 -11.91
CA GLU A 17 -4.25 7.23 -10.58
C GLU A 17 -5.48 6.96 -9.74
N ALA A 18 -5.32 7.08 -8.43
CA ALA A 18 -6.40 6.86 -7.48
C ALA A 18 -6.23 7.80 -6.30
N THR A 19 -7.32 8.09 -5.62
CA THR A 19 -7.28 8.91 -4.43
C THR A 19 -7.33 8.01 -3.21
N ILE A 20 -6.47 8.26 -2.24
CA ILE A 20 -6.49 7.51 -0.99
C ILE A 20 -7.70 7.99 -0.19
N THR A 21 -8.59 7.07 0.11
CA THR A 21 -9.79 7.42 0.87
C THR A 21 -9.64 7.13 2.36
N ASN A 22 -8.89 6.09 2.68
CA ASN A 22 -8.77 5.71 4.09
C ASN A 22 -7.54 4.84 4.29
N TRP A 23 -6.80 5.10 5.36
CA TRP A 23 -5.69 4.24 5.76
C TRP A 23 -6.21 3.25 6.78
N LEU A 24 -6.07 1.97 6.49
CA LEU A 24 -6.54 0.91 7.37
C LEU A 24 -5.49 0.53 8.40
N LYS A 25 -4.24 0.90 8.14
CA LYS A 25 -3.13 0.64 9.05
C LYS A 25 -2.39 1.92 9.35
N LYS A 26 -1.74 1.97 10.48
CA LYS A 26 -0.97 3.13 10.89
C LYS A 26 0.50 2.77 10.96
N VAL A 27 1.35 3.80 10.94
CA VAL A 27 2.79 3.58 11.11
C VAL A 27 3.01 2.89 12.45
N GLY A 28 3.77 1.81 12.39
CA GLY A 28 4.04 1.00 13.57
C GLY A 28 3.13 -0.20 13.73
N GLU A 29 2.08 -0.30 12.94
CA GLU A 29 1.16 -1.43 13.03
C GLU A 29 1.68 -2.61 12.23
N LYS A 30 1.40 -3.80 12.73
CA LYS A 30 1.78 -5.02 12.05
C LYS A 30 0.85 -5.29 10.88
N ILE A 31 1.43 -5.70 9.77
CA ILE A 31 0.70 -5.99 8.56
C ILE A 31 1.00 -7.42 8.16
N GLU A 32 -0.01 -8.14 7.73
CA GLU A 32 0.16 -9.49 7.23
C GLU A 32 0.00 -9.52 5.73
N ALA A 33 0.59 -10.52 5.10
CA ALA A 33 0.48 -10.67 3.66
C ALA A 33 -0.99 -10.81 3.27
N ASP A 34 -1.36 -10.14 2.20
CA ASP A 34 -2.72 -10.10 1.67
C ASP A 34 -3.69 -9.28 2.51
N GLU A 35 -3.19 -8.64 3.57
CA GLU A 35 -4.05 -7.79 4.37
C GLU A 35 -4.15 -6.42 3.73
N ALA A 36 -5.36 -5.86 3.68
CA ALA A 36 -5.55 -4.54 3.09
C ALA A 36 -4.90 -3.48 3.98
N VAL A 37 -4.10 -2.62 3.38
CA VAL A 37 -3.37 -1.59 4.09
C VAL A 37 -4.09 -0.25 4.00
N LEU A 38 -4.70 0.01 2.87
CA LEU A 38 -5.42 1.27 2.66
C LEU A 38 -6.50 1.06 1.62
N GLU A 39 -7.42 2.00 1.61
CA GLU A 39 -8.49 2.02 0.62
C GLU A 39 -8.27 3.19 -0.31
N ILE A 40 -8.61 2.97 -1.57
CA ILE A 40 -8.48 3.98 -2.60
C ILE A 40 -9.75 4.02 -3.41
N ALA A 41 -9.92 5.12 -4.14
CA ALA A 41 -11.06 5.27 -5.02
C ALA A 41 -10.61 5.90 -6.32
N THR A 42 -11.20 5.45 -7.40
CA THR A 42 -11.05 6.09 -8.70
C THR A 42 -12.39 6.72 -9.05
N ASP A 43 -12.47 7.34 -10.20
CA ASP A 43 -13.73 7.93 -10.62
C ASP A 43 -14.78 6.87 -10.98
N LYS A 44 -14.38 5.60 -10.98
CA LYS A 44 -15.30 4.53 -11.37
C LYS A 44 -15.54 3.50 -10.29
N VAL A 45 -14.53 3.20 -9.47
CA VAL A 45 -14.66 2.13 -8.48
C VAL A 45 -13.87 2.46 -7.22
N ASP A 46 -14.27 1.84 -6.14
CA ASP A 46 -13.50 1.83 -4.90
C ASP A 46 -12.74 0.52 -4.82
N SER A 47 -11.57 0.55 -4.24
CA SER A 47 -10.75 -0.63 -4.15
C SER A 47 -9.85 -0.56 -2.92
N GLU A 48 -9.13 -1.64 -2.67
CA GLU A 48 -8.19 -1.72 -1.56
C GLU A 48 -6.82 -2.08 -2.09
N VAL A 49 -5.80 -1.67 -1.37
CA VAL A 49 -4.43 -2.06 -1.70
C VAL A 49 -3.94 -3.00 -0.61
N PRO A 50 -3.79 -4.29 -0.93
CA PRO A 50 -3.29 -5.24 0.05
C PRO A 50 -1.77 -5.23 0.08
N SER A 51 -1.22 -5.65 1.20
CA SER A 51 0.22 -5.84 1.31
C SER A 51 0.61 -7.16 0.67
N GLU A 52 1.73 -7.18 -0.02
CA GLU A 52 2.24 -8.42 -0.59
C GLU A 52 3.14 -9.16 0.39
N VAL A 53 3.48 -8.54 1.49
CA VAL A 53 4.39 -9.12 2.46
C VAL A 53 3.90 -8.87 3.86
N SER A 54 4.40 -9.67 4.79
CA SER A 54 4.15 -9.45 6.21
C SER A 54 5.26 -8.57 6.78
N GLY A 55 4.90 -7.69 7.68
CA GLY A 55 5.87 -6.81 8.28
C GLY A 55 5.20 -5.75 9.13
N VAL A 56 5.87 -4.62 9.27
CA VAL A 56 5.35 -3.49 10.03
C VAL A 56 5.34 -2.27 9.12
N LEU A 57 4.26 -1.53 9.16
CA LEU A 57 4.17 -0.31 8.37
C LEU A 57 5.17 0.69 8.93
N SER A 58 6.19 0.97 8.14
CA SER A 58 7.29 1.80 8.59
C SER A 58 7.05 3.27 8.24
N GLU A 59 6.49 3.54 7.09
CA GLU A 59 6.36 4.91 6.63
C GLU A 59 5.16 5.04 5.70
N ILE A 60 4.44 6.14 5.84
CA ILE A 60 3.34 6.47 4.95
C ILE A 60 3.78 7.70 4.15
N LEU A 61 3.80 7.57 2.84
CA LEU A 61 4.29 8.64 1.97
C LEU A 61 3.19 9.56 1.45
N PHE A 62 1.95 9.11 1.53
CA PHE A 62 0.79 9.90 1.10
C PHE A 62 -0.27 9.82 2.19
N GLN A 63 -1.11 10.84 2.24
CA GLN A 63 -2.15 10.93 3.26
C GLN A 63 -3.52 10.68 2.65
N GLU A 64 -4.52 10.59 3.50
CA GLU A 64 -5.89 10.49 3.02
C GLU A 64 -6.20 11.71 2.16
N ASN A 65 -6.94 11.48 1.11
CA ASN A 65 -7.33 12.49 0.13
C ASN A 65 -6.21 12.87 -0.83
N ASP A 66 -5.04 12.27 -0.72
CA ASP A 66 -3.99 12.49 -1.71
C ASP A 66 -4.22 11.62 -2.94
N VAL A 67 -3.83 12.12 -4.08
CA VAL A 67 -3.91 11.37 -5.34
C VAL A 67 -2.57 10.73 -5.61
N VAL A 68 -2.60 9.44 -5.88
CA VAL A 68 -1.39 8.66 -6.13
C VAL A 68 -1.50 8.05 -7.51
N LYS A 69 -0.39 8.06 -8.23
CA LYS A 69 -0.35 7.48 -9.57
C LYS A 69 0.08 6.03 -9.50
N VAL A 70 -0.38 5.26 -10.47
CA VAL A 70 0.01 3.86 -10.58
C VAL A 70 1.54 3.78 -10.66
N GLY A 71 2.11 2.91 -9.85
CA GLY A 71 3.55 2.73 -9.80
C GLY A 71 4.27 3.58 -8.78
N GLN A 72 3.59 4.55 -8.19
CA GLN A 72 4.22 5.34 -7.15
C GLN A 72 4.25 4.58 -5.83
N THR A 73 5.32 4.76 -5.07
CA THR A 73 5.44 4.15 -3.76
C THR A 73 4.54 4.91 -2.79
N ILE A 74 3.62 4.20 -2.17
CA ILE A 74 2.68 4.81 -1.24
C ILE A 74 3.12 4.67 0.20
N ALA A 75 3.80 3.59 0.51
CA ALA A 75 4.21 3.31 1.88
C ALA A 75 5.41 2.40 1.88
N ILE A 76 6.09 2.37 3.01
CA ILE A 76 7.22 1.47 3.20
C ILE A 76 6.84 0.49 4.30
N ILE A 77 7.00 -0.79 4.03
CA ILE A 77 6.75 -1.84 4.98
C ILE A 77 8.08 -2.49 5.33
N GLU A 78 8.37 -2.54 6.60
CA GLU A 78 9.61 -3.15 7.06
C GLU A 78 9.35 -4.62 7.36
N THR A 79 9.95 -5.49 6.58
CA THR A 79 9.75 -6.92 6.79
C THR A 79 10.78 -7.40 7.79
N GLU A 80 10.48 -8.54 8.40
CA GLU A 80 11.42 -9.12 9.32
C GLU A 80 12.59 -9.69 8.57
N GLY A 81 13.74 -9.53 9.10
CA GLY A 81 14.94 -9.98 8.42
C GLY A 81 14.90 -11.48 8.18
N GLY A 82 15.42 -11.89 7.09
CA GLY A 82 15.52 -13.27 6.75
C GLY A 82 14.32 -13.88 6.13
N VAL A 83 13.40 -13.09 5.84
CA VAL A 83 12.24 -13.61 5.25
C VAL A 83 12.46 -13.98 3.86
N VAL A 84 12.51 -14.46 3.47
CA VAL A 84 12.70 -14.50 2.24
C VAL A 84 12.49 -15.48 1.53
N GLU A 85 12.32 -15.65 1.64
CA GLU A 85 12.28 -16.19 1.11
C GLU A 85 12.29 -16.63 0.51
N ILE A 86 12.33 -17.10 0.15
CA ILE A 86 12.30 -17.54 -0.29
C ILE A 86 12.38 -17.88 -0.71
#